data_c5012efdafc1f3907bf41436d0873990
#
_entry.id   c5012efdafc1f3907bf41436d0873990
#
_cell.length_a   1.000
_cell.length_b   1.000
_cell.length_c   1.000
_cell.angle_alpha   90.00
_cell.angle_beta   90.00
_cell.angle_gamma   90.00
#
_symmetry.space_group_name_H-M   'P 1'
#
loop_
_entity.id
_entity.type
_entity.pdbx_description
1 polymer ?
#
loop_
_entity_poly.entity_id
_entity_poly.type
_entity_poly.pdbx_seq_one_letter_code
_entity_poly.pdbx_strand_id
1 'polypeptide(L)'
;MIAENHRERGTLMLDFRVETFLAVCRHMNFTRAARELSITQPAVSHHIRYLEQAYGAALFRHNGKRLQLTEAGEILRRTLLTMKHDEQHLQKRMQQAATGTRDYSFGATLSVAEFMLNEALGRFLHLHPDSRIRMQVADTKVLLSKLDSGELDFAVVEGDFPKAEYDFFVFGTEEYVAAAAPDKAARYRGAAHAAAG
;
A
#
# COMPACT_ATOMS: atom_id res chain seq x y z
N MET A 1 -12.39 18.87 32.56
CA MET A 1 -11.28 18.23 31.84
C MET A 1 -11.83 16.94 31.25
N ILE A 2 -12.37 17.05 30.03
CA ILE A 2 -13.06 15.94 29.33
C ILE A 2 -11.99 15.21 28.55
N ALA A 3 -11.73 13.96 28.93
CA ALA A 3 -10.87 13.07 28.18
C ALA A 3 -11.57 12.77 26.84
N GLU A 4 -11.11 13.38 25.78
CA GLU A 4 -11.55 13.05 24.42
C GLU A 4 -11.20 11.59 24.12
N ASN A 5 -12.26 10.87 23.91
CA ASN A 5 -12.27 9.44 23.67
C ASN A 5 -11.68 9.16 22.29
N HIS A 6 -10.41 8.71 22.25
CA HIS A 6 -9.70 8.29 21.02
C HIS A 6 -10.31 7.02 20.37
N ARG A 7 -11.56 6.70 20.69
CA ARG A 7 -12.27 5.49 20.24
C ARG A 7 -12.99 5.61 18.90
N GLU A 8 -13.01 6.76 18.24
CA GLU A 8 -13.87 6.97 17.06
C GLU A 8 -13.15 7.02 15.70
N ARG A 9 -11.94 6.50 15.60
CA ARG A 9 -11.33 6.22 14.27
C ARG A 9 -11.19 4.72 14.02
N GLY A 10 -12.02 3.92 14.63
CA GLY A 10 -12.14 2.49 14.36
C GLY A 10 -12.91 2.28 13.06
N THR A 11 -12.39 1.41 12.24
CA THR A 11 -12.98 0.81 11.06
C THR A 11 -14.44 0.45 11.31
N LEU A 12 -15.35 1.00 10.52
CA LEU A 12 -16.80 0.89 10.76
C LEU A 12 -17.34 -0.55 10.60
N MET A 13 -16.62 -1.39 9.84
CA MET A 13 -17.08 -2.71 9.45
C MET A 13 -16.15 -3.85 9.90
N LEU A 14 -14.89 -3.60 10.23
CA LEU A 14 -13.97 -4.65 10.67
C LEU A 14 -13.90 -4.74 12.21
N ASP A 15 -13.97 -5.97 12.71
CA ASP A 15 -13.84 -6.27 14.14
C ASP A 15 -12.46 -5.82 14.66
N PHE A 16 -12.40 -5.30 15.88
CA PHE A 16 -11.17 -4.89 16.57
C PHE A 16 -10.11 -6.03 16.64
N ARG A 17 -10.53 -7.29 16.60
CA ARG A 17 -9.64 -8.44 16.53
C ARG A 17 -8.84 -8.48 15.22
N VAL A 18 -9.42 -8.01 14.12
CA VAL A 18 -8.76 -7.83 12.83
C VAL A 18 -7.64 -6.81 12.94
N GLU A 19 -7.91 -5.66 13.57
CA GLU A 19 -6.85 -4.66 13.82
C GLU A 19 -5.74 -5.23 14.69
N THR A 20 -6.10 -6.05 15.69
CA THR A 20 -5.12 -6.74 16.53
C THR A 20 -4.24 -7.68 15.72
N PHE A 21 -4.83 -8.49 14.84
CA PHE A 21 -4.10 -9.40 13.96
C PHE A 21 -3.14 -8.64 13.03
N LEU A 22 -3.61 -7.58 12.38
CA LEU A 22 -2.79 -6.75 11.50
C LEU A 22 -1.65 -6.04 12.26
N ALA A 23 -1.87 -5.60 13.50
CA ALA A 23 -0.81 -5.04 14.35
C ALA A 23 0.26 -6.09 14.70
N VAL A 24 -0.15 -7.33 15.00
CA VAL A 24 0.81 -8.43 15.23
C VAL A 24 1.60 -8.73 13.95
N CYS A 25 0.97 -8.69 12.78
CA CYS A 25 1.66 -8.88 11.49
C CYS A 25 2.71 -7.79 11.23
N ARG A 26 2.40 -6.51 11.54
CA ARG A 26 3.37 -5.41 11.37
C ARG A 26 4.60 -5.56 12.25
N HIS A 27 4.41 -5.95 13.49
CA HIS A 27 5.50 -6.00 14.48
C HIS A 27 6.16 -7.37 14.60
N MET A 28 5.52 -8.43 14.14
CA MET A 28 5.89 -9.81 14.46
C MET A 28 6.18 -10.00 15.96
N ASN A 29 5.40 -9.32 16.80
CA ASN A 29 5.59 -9.28 18.25
C ASN A 29 4.31 -8.88 18.98
N PHE A 30 3.78 -9.76 19.79
CA PHE A 30 2.54 -9.57 20.55
C PHE A 30 2.60 -8.39 21.53
N THR A 31 3.75 -8.21 22.20
CA THR A 31 3.90 -7.11 23.16
C THR A 31 3.97 -5.74 22.47
N ARG A 32 4.64 -5.66 21.32
CA ARG A 32 4.66 -4.41 20.53
C ARG A 32 3.30 -4.07 19.97
N ALA A 33 2.58 -5.06 19.45
CA ALA A 33 1.20 -4.87 18.97
C ALA A 33 0.27 -4.41 20.11
N ALA A 34 0.42 -4.99 21.30
CA ALA A 34 -0.34 -4.58 22.48
C ALA A 34 -0.10 -3.10 22.85
N ARG A 35 1.15 -2.64 22.78
CA ARG A 35 1.51 -1.24 23.04
C ARG A 35 0.93 -0.29 21.97
N GLU A 36 1.04 -0.64 20.70
CA GLU A 36 0.44 0.15 19.61
C GLU A 36 -1.06 0.33 19.80
N LEU A 37 -1.76 -0.74 20.17
CA LEU A 37 -3.21 -0.74 20.33
C LEU A 37 -3.68 -0.26 21.72
N SER A 38 -2.77 0.08 22.63
CA SER A 38 -3.08 0.47 24.01
C SER A 38 -3.92 -0.58 24.76
N ILE A 39 -3.63 -1.88 24.55
CA ILE A 39 -4.23 -3.02 25.24
C ILE A 39 -3.17 -3.91 25.87
N THR A 40 -3.60 -4.91 26.63
CA THR A 40 -2.67 -5.86 27.27
C THR A 40 -2.24 -6.97 26.29
N GLN A 41 -1.03 -7.51 26.47
CA GLN A 41 -0.56 -8.64 25.67
C GLN A 41 -1.46 -9.90 25.80
N PRO A 42 -2.00 -10.25 26.98
CA PRO A 42 -3.01 -11.31 27.08
C PRO A 42 -4.26 -11.06 26.22
N ALA A 43 -4.74 -9.81 26.12
CA ALA A 43 -5.85 -9.46 25.23
C ALA A 43 -5.50 -9.70 23.77
N VAL A 44 -4.31 -9.29 23.31
CA VAL A 44 -3.81 -9.59 21.97
C VAL A 44 -3.81 -11.10 21.72
N SER A 45 -3.27 -11.90 22.66
CA SER A 45 -3.24 -13.36 22.53
C SER A 45 -4.64 -13.98 22.49
N HIS A 46 -5.58 -13.40 23.22
CA HIS A 46 -6.99 -13.85 23.20
C HIS A 46 -7.63 -13.56 21.84
N HIS A 47 -7.42 -12.36 21.28
CA HIS A 47 -7.94 -11.99 19.95
C HIS A 47 -7.39 -12.89 18.85
N ILE A 48 -6.09 -13.19 18.87
CA ILE A 48 -5.49 -14.09 17.88
C ILE A 48 -6.07 -15.50 18.01
N ARG A 49 -6.15 -16.06 19.23
CA ARG A 49 -6.79 -17.37 19.44
C ARG A 49 -8.23 -17.43 18.96
N TYR A 50 -8.99 -16.37 19.17
CA TYR A 50 -10.35 -16.29 18.67
C TYR A 50 -10.40 -16.42 17.14
N LEU A 51 -9.55 -15.67 16.43
CA LEU A 51 -9.46 -15.76 14.95
C LEU A 51 -9.01 -17.15 14.51
N GLU A 52 -8.01 -17.74 15.16
CA GLU A 52 -7.54 -19.11 14.86
C GLU A 52 -8.64 -20.16 15.05
N GLN A 53 -9.45 -20.00 16.09
CA GLN A 53 -10.62 -20.87 16.30
C GLN A 53 -11.72 -20.64 15.25
N ALA A 54 -12.01 -19.39 14.91
CA ALA A 54 -13.02 -19.02 13.94
C ALA A 54 -12.70 -19.55 12.53
N TYR A 55 -11.42 -19.49 12.14
CA TYR A 55 -10.95 -19.97 10.82
C TYR A 55 -10.46 -21.44 10.83
N GLY A 56 -10.38 -22.08 12.00
CA GLY A 56 -9.93 -23.47 12.14
C GLY A 56 -8.45 -23.67 11.78
N ALA A 57 -7.63 -22.64 11.81
CA ALA A 57 -6.24 -22.69 11.40
C ALA A 57 -5.35 -21.80 12.29
N ALA A 58 -4.14 -22.28 12.58
CA ALA A 58 -3.13 -21.46 13.24
C ALA A 58 -2.68 -20.35 12.27
N LEU A 59 -2.64 -19.10 12.75
CA LEU A 59 -2.24 -17.94 11.94
C LEU A 59 -0.78 -17.59 12.13
N PHE A 60 -0.21 -17.92 13.29
CA PHE A 60 1.19 -17.71 13.62
C PHE A 60 1.87 -19.00 14.05
N ARG A 61 3.17 -19.08 13.81
CA ARG A 61 4.05 -20.14 14.31
C ARG A 61 5.35 -19.56 14.84
N HIS A 62 5.98 -20.27 15.76
CA HIS A 62 7.31 -19.97 16.21
C HIS A 62 8.35 -20.76 15.42
N ASN A 63 9.35 -20.08 14.89
CA ASN A 63 10.56 -20.71 14.37
C ASN A 63 11.74 -20.29 15.30
N GLY A 64 12.02 -21.15 16.27
CA GLY A 64 12.89 -20.80 17.40
C GLY A 64 12.32 -19.62 18.20
N LYS A 65 13.06 -18.53 18.26
CA LYS A 65 12.65 -17.29 18.97
C LYS A 65 11.88 -16.30 18.08
N ARG A 66 11.69 -16.59 16.79
CA ARG A 66 11.04 -15.68 15.84
C ARG A 66 9.60 -16.10 15.61
N LEU A 67 8.70 -15.13 15.73
CA LEU A 67 7.32 -15.28 15.30
C LEU A 67 7.26 -15.16 13.77
N GLN A 68 6.48 -16.03 13.12
CA GLN A 68 6.25 -16.02 11.68
C GLN A 68 4.77 -16.28 11.40
N LEU A 69 4.26 -15.77 10.28
CA LEU A 69 2.95 -16.16 9.76
C LEU A 69 3.00 -17.61 9.25
N THR A 70 1.88 -18.29 9.36
CA THR A 70 1.59 -19.51 8.62
C THR A 70 1.09 -19.15 7.22
N GLU A 71 0.90 -20.13 6.35
CA GLU A 71 0.23 -19.91 5.06
C GLU A 71 -1.19 -19.34 5.24
N ALA A 72 -1.96 -19.88 6.19
CA ALA A 72 -3.27 -19.37 6.55
C ALA A 72 -3.20 -17.92 7.06
N GLY A 73 -2.17 -17.59 7.87
CA GLY A 73 -1.91 -16.25 8.33
C GLY A 73 -1.61 -15.27 7.19
N GLU A 74 -0.83 -15.69 6.18
CA GLU A 74 -0.55 -14.85 5.00
C GLU A 74 -1.79 -14.63 4.14
N ILE A 75 -2.61 -15.67 3.94
CA ILE A 75 -3.89 -15.54 3.22
C ILE A 75 -4.79 -14.53 3.95
N LEU A 76 -4.96 -14.71 5.27
CA LEU A 76 -5.80 -13.82 6.07
C LEU A 76 -5.27 -12.38 6.04
N ARG A 77 -3.96 -12.18 6.19
CA ARG A 77 -3.34 -10.85 6.14
C ARG A 77 -3.64 -10.12 4.83
N ARG A 78 -3.44 -10.78 3.69
CA ARG A 78 -3.70 -10.20 2.37
C ARG A 78 -5.17 -9.84 2.21
N THR A 79 -6.08 -10.76 2.53
CA THR A 79 -7.52 -10.54 2.42
C THR A 79 -7.97 -9.37 3.30
N LEU A 80 -7.50 -9.30 4.55
CA LEU A 80 -7.89 -8.23 5.47
C LEU A 80 -7.33 -6.86 5.09
N LEU A 81 -6.15 -6.80 4.47
CA LEU A 81 -5.61 -5.55 3.92
C LEU A 81 -6.48 -5.05 2.76
N THR A 82 -6.90 -5.93 1.86
CA THR A 82 -7.84 -5.59 0.77
C THR A 82 -9.18 -5.10 1.34
N MET A 83 -9.77 -5.82 2.29
CA MET A 83 -11.04 -5.42 2.91
C MET A 83 -10.94 -4.07 3.62
N LYS A 84 -9.83 -3.80 4.30
CA LYS A 84 -9.58 -2.50 4.94
C LYS A 84 -9.45 -1.38 3.92
N HIS A 85 -8.77 -1.63 2.81
CA HIS A 85 -8.70 -0.70 1.70
C HIS A 85 -10.09 -0.39 1.13
N ASP A 86 -10.88 -1.41 0.85
CA ASP A 86 -12.24 -1.27 0.32
C ASP A 86 -13.14 -0.48 1.25
N GLU A 87 -13.04 -0.70 2.56
CA GLU A 87 -13.79 0.07 3.56
C GLU A 87 -13.38 1.55 3.57
N GLN A 88 -12.09 1.86 3.53
CA GLN A 88 -11.61 3.24 3.43
C GLN A 88 -12.08 3.92 2.14
N HIS A 89 -12.07 3.19 1.03
CA HIS A 89 -12.61 3.65 -0.25
C HIS A 89 -14.11 3.91 -0.15
N LEU A 90 -14.87 3.02 0.46
CA LEU A 90 -16.30 3.20 0.67
C LEU A 90 -16.58 4.48 1.49
N GLN A 91 -15.90 4.65 2.63
CA GLN A 91 -16.05 5.85 3.46
C GLN A 91 -15.75 7.13 2.67
N LYS A 92 -14.66 7.13 1.88
CA LYS A 92 -14.28 8.25 1.04
C LYS A 92 -15.34 8.55 -0.04
N ARG A 93 -15.86 7.53 -0.72
CA ARG A 93 -16.92 7.67 -1.72
C ARG A 93 -18.23 8.19 -1.12
N MET A 94 -18.60 7.71 0.06
CA MET A 94 -19.79 8.20 0.77
C MET A 94 -19.64 9.68 1.14
N GLN A 95 -18.45 10.09 1.61
CA GLN A 95 -18.15 11.47 1.92
C GLN A 95 -18.15 12.36 0.66
N GLN A 96 -17.56 11.89 -0.44
CA GLN A 96 -17.59 12.58 -1.72
C GLN A 96 -19.01 12.74 -2.27
N ALA A 97 -19.85 11.72 -2.14
CA ALA A 97 -21.26 11.80 -2.54
C ALA A 97 -22.04 12.84 -1.73
N ALA A 98 -21.70 13.02 -0.44
CA ALA A 98 -22.32 14.00 0.41
C ALA A 98 -21.85 15.44 0.15
N THR A 99 -20.60 15.64 -0.29
CA THR A 99 -20.00 16.96 -0.47
C THR A 99 -19.95 17.42 -1.92
N GLY A 100 -20.17 16.53 -2.89
CA GLY A 100 -20.02 16.79 -4.31
C GLY A 100 -18.57 16.97 -4.77
N THR A 101 -17.58 16.91 -3.87
CA THR A 101 -16.16 17.04 -4.21
C THR A 101 -15.54 15.68 -4.53
N ARG A 102 -14.64 15.64 -5.50
CA ARG A 102 -13.90 14.44 -5.87
C ARG A 102 -12.44 14.58 -5.47
N ASP A 103 -12.03 13.85 -4.45
CA ASP A 103 -10.64 13.83 -3.99
C ASP A 103 -9.94 12.56 -4.48
N TYR A 104 -8.83 12.73 -5.20
CA TYR A 104 -7.99 11.65 -5.67
C TYR A 104 -6.63 11.71 -4.99
N SER A 105 -6.14 10.57 -4.50
CA SER A 105 -4.81 10.44 -3.93
C SER A 105 -4.06 9.36 -4.71
N PHE A 106 -2.96 9.72 -5.36
CA PHE A 106 -2.19 8.73 -6.10
C PHE A 106 -0.69 8.93 -5.95
N GLY A 107 0.06 7.87 -6.26
CA GLY A 107 1.51 7.88 -6.27
C GLY A 107 2.09 7.86 -7.68
N ALA A 108 3.26 8.46 -7.85
CA ALA A 108 4.03 8.34 -9.08
C ALA A 108 5.52 8.20 -8.77
N THR A 109 6.26 7.44 -9.58
CA THR A 109 7.73 7.49 -9.55
C THR A 109 8.21 8.83 -10.09
N LEU A 110 9.44 9.21 -9.75
CA LEU A 110 9.96 10.54 -10.08
C LEU A 110 9.91 10.83 -11.58
N SER A 111 10.39 9.90 -12.41
CA SER A 111 10.40 10.06 -13.88
C SER A 111 8.98 10.22 -14.43
N VAL A 112 8.04 9.41 -13.96
CA VAL A 112 6.64 9.48 -14.35
C VAL A 112 6.03 10.83 -13.95
N ALA A 113 6.28 11.28 -12.73
CA ALA A 113 5.76 12.56 -12.23
C ALA A 113 6.29 13.76 -13.03
N GLU A 114 7.60 13.76 -13.33
CA GLU A 114 8.25 14.89 -14.03
C GLU A 114 7.94 14.94 -15.51
N PHE A 115 7.90 13.80 -16.19
CA PHE A 115 7.89 13.78 -17.65
C PHE A 115 6.52 13.41 -18.27
N MET A 116 5.67 12.68 -17.54
CA MET A 116 4.44 12.13 -18.14
C MET A 116 3.16 12.75 -17.60
N LEU A 117 3.11 13.12 -16.32
CA LEU A 117 1.83 13.46 -15.68
C LEU A 117 1.48 14.94 -15.72
N ASN A 118 2.41 15.86 -15.90
CA ASN A 118 2.17 17.30 -15.78
C ASN A 118 1.06 17.80 -16.71
N GLU A 119 1.14 17.45 -17.99
CA GLU A 119 0.13 17.87 -18.98
C GLU A 119 -1.21 17.20 -18.74
N ALA A 120 -1.21 15.90 -18.45
CA ALA A 120 -2.41 15.11 -18.18
C ALA A 120 -3.17 15.64 -16.97
N LEU A 121 -2.45 15.96 -15.88
CA LEU A 121 -3.03 16.54 -14.67
C LEU A 121 -3.60 17.94 -14.92
N GLY A 122 -2.89 18.78 -15.67
CA GLY A 122 -3.37 20.12 -16.03
C GLY A 122 -4.67 20.05 -16.83
N ARG A 123 -4.75 19.16 -17.82
CA ARG A 123 -5.98 18.93 -18.62
C ARG A 123 -7.11 18.36 -17.77
N PHE A 124 -6.82 17.41 -16.89
CA PHE A 124 -7.83 16.84 -16.00
C PHE A 124 -8.44 17.87 -15.07
N LEU A 125 -7.62 18.68 -14.39
CA LEU A 125 -8.09 19.73 -13.48
C LEU A 125 -8.88 20.83 -14.20
N HIS A 126 -8.52 21.13 -15.45
CA HIS A 126 -9.28 22.08 -16.28
C HIS A 126 -10.68 21.56 -16.60
N LEU A 127 -10.81 20.25 -16.89
CA LEU A 127 -12.09 19.60 -17.20
C LEU A 127 -12.92 19.28 -15.95
N HIS A 128 -12.28 19.17 -14.78
CA HIS A 128 -12.89 18.78 -13.51
C HIS A 128 -12.49 19.74 -12.38
N PRO A 129 -12.97 21.00 -12.41
CA PRO A 129 -12.54 22.04 -11.47
C PRO A 129 -12.91 21.72 -10.01
N ASP A 130 -13.94 20.90 -9.79
CA ASP A 130 -14.37 20.47 -8.44
C ASP A 130 -13.55 19.28 -7.89
N SER A 131 -12.54 18.84 -8.64
CA SER A 131 -11.67 17.75 -8.23
C SER A 131 -10.44 18.26 -7.50
N ARG A 132 -10.03 17.54 -6.45
CA ARG A 132 -8.76 17.73 -5.76
C ARG A 132 -7.85 16.55 -6.03
N ILE A 133 -6.61 16.83 -6.36
CA ILE A 133 -5.59 15.81 -6.61
C ILE A 133 -4.47 15.97 -5.59
N ARG A 134 -4.13 14.85 -4.94
CA ARG A 134 -2.92 14.73 -4.12
C ARG A 134 -2.02 13.70 -4.76
N MET A 135 -0.90 14.14 -5.30
CA MET A 135 0.15 13.26 -5.84
C MET A 135 1.29 13.11 -4.83
N GLN A 136 1.74 11.89 -4.63
CA GLN A 136 2.95 11.57 -3.85
C GLN A 136 4.02 11.01 -4.77
N VAL A 137 5.24 11.53 -4.66
CA VAL A 137 6.38 11.03 -5.43
C VAL A 137 7.25 10.19 -4.51
N ALA A 138 7.47 8.92 -4.89
CA ALA A 138 8.31 8.00 -4.15
C ALA A 138 8.74 6.82 -5.03
N ASP A 139 9.61 5.95 -4.51
CA ASP A 139 9.99 4.70 -5.17
C ASP A 139 8.82 3.73 -5.25
N THR A 140 8.83 2.86 -6.28
CA THR A 140 7.77 1.85 -6.53
C THR A 140 7.39 1.06 -5.29
N LYS A 141 8.37 0.58 -4.50
CA LYS A 141 8.10 -0.20 -3.27
C LYS A 141 7.30 0.58 -2.22
N VAL A 142 7.63 1.86 -2.05
CA VAL A 142 6.93 2.74 -1.11
C VAL A 142 5.51 3.02 -1.60
N LEU A 143 5.36 3.26 -2.90
CA LEU A 143 4.05 3.51 -3.52
C LEU A 143 3.13 2.29 -3.42
N LEU A 144 3.64 1.09 -3.71
CA LEU A 144 2.88 -0.14 -3.57
C LEU A 144 2.47 -0.41 -2.11
N SER A 145 3.38 -0.19 -1.14
CA SER A 145 3.02 -0.30 0.27
C SER A 145 1.92 0.67 0.70
N LYS A 146 1.89 1.88 0.13
CA LYS A 146 0.84 2.87 0.37
C LYS A 146 -0.48 2.52 -0.34
N LEU A 147 -0.40 1.87 -1.50
CA LEU A 147 -1.55 1.31 -2.19
C LEU A 147 -2.16 0.18 -1.34
N ASP A 148 -1.34 -0.75 -0.82
CA ASP A 148 -1.78 -1.84 0.04
C ASP A 148 -2.40 -1.34 1.35
N SER A 149 -1.92 -0.22 1.89
CA SER A 149 -2.49 0.40 3.10
C SER A 149 -3.73 1.24 2.86
N GLY A 150 -4.11 1.48 1.58
CA GLY A 150 -5.24 2.35 1.22
C GLY A 150 -4.95 3.85 1.34
N GLU A 151 -3.69 4.26 1.51
CA GLU A 151 -3.30 5.67 1.50
C GLU A 151 -3.38 6.28 0.10
N LEU A 152 -3.24 5.46 -0.94
CA LEU A 152 -3.35 5.86 -2.33
C LEU A 152 -4.51 5.12 -3.01
N ASP A 153 -5.21 5.81 -3.90
CA ASP A 153 -6.26 5.24 -4.73
C ASP A 153 -5.69 4.43 -5.89
N PHE A 154 -4.55 4.87 -6.45
CA PHE A 154 -3.77 4.18 -7.48
C PHE A 154 -2.31 4.66 -7.47
N ALA A 155 -1.46 3.97 -8.20
CA ALA A 155 -0.07 4.37 -8.41
C ALA A 155 0.29 4.24 -9.90
N VAL A 156 1.10 5.19 -10.38
CA VAL A 156 1.68 5.18 -11.72
C VAL A 156 3.16 4.94 -11.58
N VAL A 157 3.59 3.74 -11.96
CA VAL A 157 4.97 3.29 -11.74
C VAL A 157 5.59 2.80 -13.04
N GLU A 158 6.89 2.87 -13.11
CA GLU A 158 7.71 2.27 -14.15
C GLU A 158 8.51 1.09 -13.59
N GLY A 159 9.00 0.23 -14.48
CA GLY A 159 9.82 -0.91 -14.12
C GLY A 159 9.03 -2.13 -13.69
N ASP A 160 9.69 -3.01 -12.95
CA ASP A 160 9.14 -4.30 -12.54
C ASP A 160 8.48 -4.21 -11.16
N PHE A 161 7.33 -4.89 -11.02
CA PHE A 161 6.58 -5.01 -9.78
C PHE A 161 5.82 -6.35 -9.75
N PRO A 162 5.35 -6.83 -8.60
CA PRO A 162 4.65 -8.12 -8.49
C PRO A 162 3.25 -8.07 -9.11
N LYS A 163 3.18 -8.19 -10.44
CA LYS A 163 1.96 -8.04 -11.28
C LYS A 163 0.81 -8.93 -10.86
N ALA A 164 1.09 -10.07 -10.26
CA ALA A 164 0.06 -11.01 -9.79
C ALA A 164 -0.72 -10.50 -8.56
N GLU A 165 -0.22 -9.45 -7.90
CA GLU A 165 -0.81 -8.90 -6.65
C GLU A 165 -1.67 -7.66 -6.90
N TYR A 166 -1.68 -7.12 -8.14
CA TYR A 166 -2.34 -5.87 -8.47
C TYR A 166 -3.12 -5.96 -9.78
N ASP A 167 -4.26 -5.29 -9.85
CA ASP A 167 -4.90 -4.97 -11.12
C ASP A 167 -4.14 -3.82 -11.79
N PHE A 168 -3.69 -4.02 -13.00
CA PHE A 168 -2.89 -3.02 -13.71
C PHE A 168 -3.21 -2.95 -15.19
N PHE A 169 -2.91 -1.81 -15.79
CA PHE A 169 -2.87 -1.66 -17.24
C PHE A 169 -1.61 -0.88 -17.66
N VAL A 170 -1.09 -1.21 -18.84
CA VAL A 170 0.07 -0.51 -19.41
C VAL A 170 -0.46 0.64 -20.28
N PHE A 171 -0.08 1.87 -19.95
CA PHE A 171 -0.52 3.04 -20.73
C PHE A 171 0.60 3.70 -21.54
N GLY A 172 1.85 3.25 -21.40
CA GLY A 172 3.00 3.70 -22.15
C GLY A 172 4.14 2.71 -22.09
N THR A 173 5.07 2.83 -23.04
CA THR A 173 6.33 2.08 -23.07
C THR A 173 7.46 3.08 -23.28
N GLU A 174 8.49 3.01 -22.44
CA GLU A 174 9.67 3.86 -22.51
C GLU A 174 10.87 3.03 -22.95
N GLU A 175 11.74 3.64 -23.76
CA GLU A 175 12.98 3.02 -24.19
C GLU A 175 14.14 3.53 -23.33
N TYR A 176 14.85 2.61 -22.68
CA TYR A 176 16.06 2.94 -21.94
C TYR A 176 17.26 2.98 -22.87
N VAL A 177 17.95 4.12 -22.92
CA VAL A 177 19.17 4.29 -23.69
C VAL A 177 20.36 4.54 -22.77
N ALA A 178 21.49 3.90 -23.07
CA ALA A 178 22.73 4.19 -22.39
C ALA A 178 23.34 5.48 -22.93
N ALA A 179 23.57 6.45 -22.06
CA ALA A 179 24.26 7.70 -22.42
C ALA A 179 25.65 7.76 -21.78
N ALA A 180 26.64 8.23 -22.54
CA ALA A 180 27.98 8.48 -22.05
C ALA A 180 28.50 9.82 -22.56
N ALA A 181 29.43 10.45 -21.82
CA ALA A 181 30.11 11.64 -22.29
C ALA A 181 30.87 11.32 -23.61
N PRO A 182 30.96 12.27 -24.54
CA PRO A 182 31.53 12.03 -25.88
C PRO A 182 32.92 11.40 -25.86
N ASP A 183 33.80 11.82 -24.94
CA ASP A 183 35.15 11.28 -24.72
C ASP A 183 35.17 9.83 -24.23
N LYS A 184 34.09 9.35 -23.61
CA LYS A 184 33.95 8.00 -23.09
C LYS A 184 33.08 7.09 -23.96
N ALA A 185 32.32 7.64 -24.90
CA ALA A 185 31.39 6.91 -25.74
C ALA A 185 32.05 5.79 -26.55
N ALA A 186 33.27 6.01 -27.03
CA ALA A 186 34.04 5.02 -27.77
C ALA A 186 34.38 3.76 -26.93
N ARG A 187 34.53 3.91 -25.61
CA ARG A 187 34.86 2.83 -24.66
C ARG A 187 33.71 1.88 -24.41
N TYR A 188 32.47 2.35 -24.58
CA TYR A 188 31.24 1.61 -24.25
C TYR A 188 30.46 1.11 -25.47
N ARG A 189 30.85 1.53 -26.72
CA ARG A 189 30.18 1.08 -27.95
C ARG A 189 30.22 -0.44 -28.17
N GLY A 190 31.25 -1.13 -27.64
CA GLY A 190 31.33 -2.59 -27.72
C GLY A 190 30.57 -3.38 -26.67
N ALA A 191 30.24 -2.76 -25.55
CA ALA A 191 29.55 -3.44 -24.43
C ALA A 191 28.02 -3.50 -24.60
N ALA A 192 27.43 -2.58 -25.35
CA ALA A 192 25.99 -2.52 -25.57
C ALA A 192 25.47 -3.69 -26.45
N HIS A 193 26.30 -4.28 -27.31
CA HIS A 193 25.89 -5.45 -28.12
C HIS A 193 26.00 -6.79 -27.38
N ALA A 194 26.75 -6.87 -26.28
CA ALA A 194 26.92 -8.11 -25.53
C ALA A 194 25.81 -8.36 -24.46
N ALA A 195 24.97 -7.34 -24.17
CA ALA A 195 23.90 -7.45 -23.16
C ALA A 195 22.49 -7.71 -23.77
N ALA A 196 22.40 -7.79 -25.11
CA ALA A 196 21.16 -7.99 -25.85
C ALA A 196 21.03 -9.39 -26.50
N GLY A 197 21.88 -10.35 -26.10
CA GLY A 197 21.88 -11.74 -26.57
C GLY A 197 21.48 -12.72 -25.50
#